data_486d3365e9b3abc44763e468f5a2236d
#
_entry.id   486d3365e9b3abc44763e468f5a2236d
#
_cell.length_a   1.000
_cell.length_b   1.000
_cell.length_c   1.000
_cell.angle_alpha   90.00
_cell.angle_beta   90.00
_cell.angle_gamma   90.00
#
_symmetry.space_group_name_H-M   'P 1'
#
loop_
_entity.id
_entity.type
_entity.pdbx_description
1 polymer ?
#
loop_
_entity_poly.entity_id
_entity_poly.type
_entity_poly.pdbx_seq_one_letter_code
_entity_poly.pdbx_strand_id
1 'polypeptide(L)'
;MRRMSDPLHDRIQEYYAAVPLLFAAAEDFGPLRLFVREEPGAPYYGGPGHAQPTRRGAPRVGADDIARVRARQRELGVPEAFEWLADAAPALRALIEAAGLTVLERPLMVLPAHRPLPALPLPDGVTLRVLTADDPALPAALALPRLAFAQQPGTGPADRAELSRLTREVTGDGTVAAVRPTLRAGHKTLLAALAPDGVPLAVGHYHPATGATEIGGVGTLPSARRQGLAAAVTAALAAHAREHDIDTVFLAYAQESVARIYARLGFRPAGTTLLIAGQPARS
;
A
#
# COMPACT_ATOMS: atom_id res chain seq x y z
N MET A 1 -9.54 24.81 23.00
CA MET A 1 -8.73 25.28 21.88
C MET A 1 -8.90 24.26 20.73
N ARG A 2 -9.70 24.59 19.68
CA ARG A 2 -9.84 23.74 18.47
C ARG A 2 -8.45 23.71 17.82
N ARG A 3 -7.80 22.53 17.78
CA ARG A 3 -6.66 22.34 16.89
C ARG A 3 -7.18 22.58 15.46
N MET A 4 -6.62 23.57 14.77
CA MET A 4 -6.85 23.73 13.34
C MET A 4 -6.51 22.38 12.69
N SER A 5 -7.41 21.85 11.86
CA SER A 5 -7.13 20.65 11.11
C SER A 5 -5.93 20.91 10.18
N ASP A 6 -5.02 19.96 10.13
CA ASP A 6 -3.93 20.00 9.17
C ASP A 6 -4.51 19.57 7.80
N PRO A 7 -4.53 20.44 6.79
CA PRO A 7 -5.11 20.13 5.48
C PRO A 7 -4.52 18.88 4.85
N LEU A 8 -3.25 18.57 5.14
CA LEU A 8 -2.59 17.37 4.64
C LEU A 8 -3.19 16.09 5.27
N HIS A 9 -3.40 16.12 6.58
CA HIS A 9 -4.00 14.98 7.28
C HIS A 9 -5.46 14.76 6.86
N ASP A 10 -6.22 15.83 6.62
CA ASP A 10 -7.58 15.71 6.11
C ASP A 10 -7.59 15.07 4.72
N ARG A 11 -6.67 15.45 3.83
CA ARG A 11 -6.52 14.86 2.50
C ARG A 11 -6.09 13.40 2.54
N ILE A 12 -5.16 13.02 3.41
CA ILE A 12 -4.76 11.62 3.60
C ILE A 12 -5.94 10.79 4.14
N GLN A 13 -6.73 11.36 5.07
CA GLN A 13 -7.91 10.68 5.60
C GLN A 13 -9.00 10.51 4.53
N GLU A 14 -9.22 11.52 3.67
CA GLU A 14 -10.11 11.39 2.50
C GLU A 14 -9.64 10.28 1.55
N TYR A 15 -8.34 10.20 1.30
CA TYR A 15 -7.77 9.13 0.49
C TYR A 15 -8.05 7.75 1.09
N TYR A 16 -7.77 7.56 2.38
CA TYR A 16 -8.04 6.28 3.07
C TYR A 16 -9.54 5.92 3.11
N ALA A 17 -10.42 6.91 3.08
CA ALA A 17 -11.86 6.67 3.00
C ALA A 17 -12.35 6.35 1.58
N ALA A 18 -11.63 6.79 0.55
CA ALA A 18 -12.04 6.68 -0.86
C ALA A 18 -11.36 5.52 -1.60
N VAL A 19 -10.06 5.31 -1.38
CA VAL A 19 -9.31 4.31 -2.16
C VAL A 19 -9.85 2.88 -2.03
N PRO A 20 -10.34 2.41 -0.86
CA PRO A 20 -10.92 1.06 -0.77
C PRO A 20 -12.19 0.90 -1.61
N LEU A 21 -12.96 1.98 -1.84
CA LEU A 21 -14.19 1.94 -2.64
C LEU A 21 -13.95 1.66 -4.12
N LEU A 22 -12.71 1.69 -4.59
CA LEU A 22 -12.34 1.22 -5.92
C LEU A 22 -12.50 -0.31 -6.07
N PHE A 23 -12.60 -1.05 -4.96
CA PHE A 23 -12.51 -2.51 -4.93
C PHE A 23 -13.44 -3.19 -3.90
N ALA A 24 -14.15 -2.40 -3.10
CA ALA A 24 -14.94 -2.88 -1.99
C ALA A 24 -16.21 -2.05 -1.78
N ALA A 25 -17.25 -2.69 -1.31
CA ALA A 25 -18.42 -2.01 -0.76
C ALA A 25 -18.14 -1.53 0.68
N ALA A 26 -18.83 -0.49 1.12
CA ALA A 26 -18.73 0.02 2.47
C ALA A 26 -19.96 -0.35 3.30
N GLU A 27 -19.73 -0.88 4.50
CA GLU A 27 -20.75 -1.09 5.53
C GLU A 27 -20.46 -0.15 6.71
N ASP A 28 -21.44 0.66 7.13
CA ASP A 28 -21.31 1.61 8.22
C ASP A 28 -21.71 1.00 9.57
N PHE A 29 -20.83 1.14 10.56
CA PHE A 29 -21.02 0.72 11.95
C PHE A 29 -20.93 1.92 12.90
N GLY A 30 -21.80 2.90 12.70
CA GLY A 30 -21.75 4.15 13.43
C GLY A 30 -20.48 4.97 13.11
N PRO A 31 -19.54 5.15 14.07
CA PRO A 31 -18.32 5.90 13.82
C PRO A 31 -17.25 5.12 13.03
N LEU A 32 -17.46 3.83 12.76
CA LEU A 32 -16.57 2.98 12.00
C LEU A 32 -17.18 2.61 10.65
N ARG A 33 -16.33 2.38 9.67
CA ARG A 33 -16.68 1.86 8.34
C ARG A 33 -15.86 0.63 8.05
N LEU A 34 -16.52 -0.44 7.63
CA LEU A 34 -15.90 -1.67 7.16
C LEU A 34 -15.96 -1.69 5.63
N PHE A 35 -14.82 -1.91 5.01
CA PHE A 35 -14.74 -2.13 3.57
C PHE A 35 -14.74 -3.64 3.29
N VAL A 36 -15.75 -4.08 2.57
CA VAL A 36 -15.97 -5.49 2.23
C VAL A 36 -15.68 -5.68 0.75
N ARG A 37 -14.68 -6.47 0.44
CA ARG A 37 -14.28 -6.75 -0.95
C ARG A 37 -15.42 -7.43 -1.70
N GLU A 38 -15.76 -6.93 -2.88
CA GLU A 38 -16.82 -7.47 -3.71
C GLU A 38 -16.39 -8.73 -4.46
N GLU A 39 -15.11 -8.78 -4.90
CA GLU A 39 -14.57 -9.91 -5.64
C GLU A 39 -13.30 -10.48 -4.98
N PRO A 40 -13.15 -11.83 -4.91
CA PRO A 40 -11.93 -12.44 -4.41
C PRO A 40 -10.71 -12.10 -5.28
N GLY A 41 -9.57 -11.93 -4.65
CA GLY A 41 -8.27 -11.89 -5.34
C GLY A 41 -7.80 -10.52 -5.82
N ALA A 42 -8.65 -9.54 -6.12
CA ALA A 42 -8.21 -8.22 -6.53
C ALA A 42 -7.44 -7.53 -5.38
N PRO A 43 -6.20 -7.08 -5.61
CA PRO A 43 -5.49 -6.31 -4.60
C PRO A 43 -6.18 -4.95 -4.43
N TYR A 44 -6.35 -4.53 -3.19
CA TYR A 44 -6.76 -3.18 -2.90
C TYR A 44 -5.98 -2.68 -1.67
N TYR A 45 -6.05 -1.37 -1.42
CA TYR A 45 -5.42 -0.77 -0.26
C TYR A 45 -6.09 -1.25 1.04
N GLY A 46 -5.32 -1.70 1.99
CA GLY A 46 -5.79 -2.09 3.32
C GLY A 46 -6.28 -3.54 3.47
N GLY A 47 -6.47 -4.33 2.39
CA GLY A 47 -6.93 -5.73 2.46
C GLY A 47 -8.46 -5.88 2.69
N PRO A 48 -9.04 -7.08 2.52
CA PRO A 48 -10.47 -7.33 2.70
C PRO A 48 -10.89 -7.19 4.16
N GLY A 49 -12.15 -6.76 4.40
CA GLY A 49 -12.70 -6.61 5.73
C GLY A 49 -12.01 -5.54 6.59
N HIS A 50 -11.38 -4.57 5.97
CA HIS A 50 -10.65 -3.49 6.64
C HIS A 50 -11.62 -2.46 7.22
N ALA A 51 -11.46 -2.09 8.50
CA ALA A 51 -12.28 -1.09 9.16
C ALA A 51 -11.46 0.17 9.48
N GLN A 52 -12.08 1.33 9.24
CA GLN A 52 -11.49 2.64 9.50
C GLN A 52 -12.52 3.56 10.17
N PRO A 53 -12.11 4.62 10.89
CA PRO A 53 -13.00 5.70 11.24
C PRO A 53 -13.64 6.31 9.98
N THR A 54 -14.94 6.61 10.03
CA THR A 54 -15.69 7.13 8.88
C THR A 54 -15.20 8.51 8.44
N ARG A 55 -14.65 9.28 9.37
CA ARG A 55 -14.05 10.59 9.13
C ARG A 55 -13.17 11.02 10.31
N ARG A 56 -12.21 11.90 10.04
CA ARG A 56 -11.44 12.56 11.10
C ARG A 56 -12.37 13.34 12.03
N GLY A 57 -12.19 13.20 13.34
CA GLY A 57 -13.04 13.82 14.34
C GLY A 57 -14.48 13.30 14.40
N ALA A 58 -14.74 12.12 13.88
CA ALA A 58 -16.02 11.42 14.02
C ALA A 58 -16.43 11.24 15.49
N PRO A 59 -17.72 10.96 15.79
CA PRO A 59 -18.16 10.62 17.13
C PRO A 59 -17.25 9.57 17.76
N ARG A 60 -17.13 9.60 19.08
CA ARG A 60 -16.25 8.67 19.81
C ARG A 60 -16.62 7.22 19.48
N VAL A 61 -15.62 6.47 19.03
CA VAL A 61 -15.75 5.01 18.90
C VAL A 61 -15.86 4.41 20.29
N GLY A 62 -16.83 3.53 20.48
CA GLY A 62 -17.00 2.73 21.70
C GLY A 62 -16.53 1.28 21.53
N ALA A 63 -16.44 0.54 22.62
CA ALA A 63 -16.10 -0.90 22.60
C ALA A 63 -17.13 -1.71 21.78
N ASP A 64 -18.41 -1.35 21.86
CA ASP A 64 -19.48 -2.02 21.13
C ASP A 64 -19.36 -1.82 19.61
N ASP A 65 -18.87 -0.67 19.16
CA ASP A 65 -18.66 -0.42 17.72
C ASP A 65 -17.56 -1.37 17.18
N ILE A 66 -16.49 -1.53 17.94
CA ILE A 66 -15.39 -2.46 17.61
C ILE A 66 -15.90 -3.90 17.61
N ALA A 67 -16.68 -4.28 18.63
CA ALA A 67 -17.24 -5.63 18.74
C ALA A 67 -18.15 -5.97 17.54
N ARG A 68 -18.98 -5.03 17.08
CA ARG A 68 -19.84 -5.20 15.90
C ARG A 68 -19.05 -5.39 14.61
N VAL A 69 -18.03 -4.56 14.38
CA VAL A 69 -17.13 -4.69 13.20
C VAL A 69 -16.44 -6.05 13.23
N ARG A 70 -15.88 -6.45 14.36
CA ARG A 70 -15.19 -7.76 14.52
C ARG A 70 -16.15 -8.94 14.30
N ALA A 71 -17.39 -8.85 14.80
CA ALA A 71 -18.40 -9.87 14.56
C ALA A 71 -18.66 -10.01 13.05
N ARG A 72 -18.83 -8.88 12.35
CA ARG A 72 -19.03 -8.87 10.89
C ARG A 72 -17.84 -9.44 10.11
N GLN A 73 -16.61 -9.10 10.50
CA GLN A 73 -15.40 -9.67 9.90
C GLN A 73 -15.36 -11.21 10.06
N ARG A 74 -15.74 -11.72 11.25
CA ARG A 74 -15.82 -13.17 11.49
C ARG A 74 -16.93 -13.84 10.67
N GLU A 75 -18.10 -13.23 10.54
CA GLU A 75 -19.18 -13.72 9.66
C GLU A 75 -18.74 -13.84 8.20
N LEU A 76 -17.93 -12.88 7.74
CA LEU A 76 -17.36 -12.87 6.40
C LEU A 76 -16.17 -13.85 6.23
N GLY A 77 -15.68 -14.45 7.31
CA GLY A 77 -14.51 -15.32 7.28
C GLY A 77 -13.20 -14.58 6.93
N VAL A 78 -13.15 -13.25 7.16
CA VAL A 78 -11.97 -12.43 6.87
C VAL A 78 -11.19 -12.12 8.14
N PRO A 79 -9.87 -11.84 8.05
CA PRO A 79 -9.07 -11.45 9.20
C PRO A 79 -9.62 -10.20 9.88
N GLU A 80 -9.59 -10.17 11.22
CA GLU A 80 -9.91 -8.97 11.99
C GLU A 80 -8.85 -7.91 11.69
N ALA A 81 -9.23 -6.81 11.04
CA ALA A 81 -8.31 -5.77 10.59
C ALA A 81 -8.92 -4.37 10.80
N PHE A 82 -8.07 -3.45 11.26
CA PHE A 82 -8.38 -2.03 11.38
C PHE A 82 -7.18 -1.24 10.87
N GLU A 83 -7.43 -0.12 10.22
CA GLU A 83 -6.39 0.83 9.80
C GLU A 83 -6.94 2.25 9.90
N TRP A 84 -6.14 3.17 10.43
CA TRP A 84 -6.53 4.57 10.54
C TRP A 84 -5.32 5.48 10.71
N LEU A 85 -5.50 6.75 10.35
CA LEU A 85 -4.55 7.80 10.68
C LEU A 85 -4.62 8.08 12.18
N ALA A 86 -3.50 8.02 12.90
CA ALA A 86 -3.44 8.06 14.37
C ALA A 86 -4.20 9.25 14.99
N ASP A 87 -4.13 10.43 14.38
CA ASP A 87 -4.79 11.63 14.87
C ASP A 87 -6.25 11.77 14.39
N ALA A 88 -6.74 10.91 13.49
CA ALA A 88 -8.16 10.86 13.13
C ALA A 88 -9.03 10.31 14.27
N ALA A 89 -8.50 9.34 15.02
CA ALA A 89 -9.17 8.74 16.17
C ALA A 89 -8.17 8.38 17.29
N PRO A 90 -7.67 9.34 18.06
CA PRO A 90 -6.59 9.10 19.04
C PRO A 90 -6.92 8.08 20.13
N ALA A 91 -8.21 7.96 20.50
CA ALA A 91 -8.65 7.00 21.53
C ALA A 91 -8.83 5.58 20.98
N LEU A 92 -8.85 5.39 19.66
CA LEU A 92 -9.16 4.09 19.06
C LEU A 92 -8.10 3.04 19.39
N ARG A 93 -6.83 3.42 19.45
CA ARG A 93 -5.73 2.52 19.79
C ARG A 93 -5.99 1.78 21.11
N ALA A 94 -6.26 2.51 22.18
CA ALA A 94 -6.49 1.90 23.50
C ALA A 94 -7.70 0.96 23.49
N LEU A 95 -8.75 1.28 22.75
CA LEU A 95 -9.94 0.43 22.61
C LEU A 95 -9.64 -0.87 21.84
N ILE A 96 -8.85 -0.79 20.79
CA ILE A 96 -8.42 -1.94 19.98
C ILE A 96 -7.51 -2.86 20.83
N GLU A 97 -6.54 -2.28 21.55
CA GLU A 97 -5.65 -3.03 22.43
C GLU A 97 -6.43 -3.68 23.60
N ALA A 98 -7.41 -2.97 24.20
CA ALA A 98 -8.31 -3.53 25.21
C ALA A 98 -9.18 -4.67 24.66
N ALA A 99 -9.47 -4.67 23.36
CA ALA A 99 -10.17 -5.77 22.69
C ALA A 99 -9.25 -6.97 22.33
N GLY A 100 -7.98 -6.95 22.77
CA GLY A 100 -7.01 -8.05 22.60
C GLY A 100 -6.30 -8.07 21.24
N LEU A 101 -6.31 -6.97 20.49
CA LEU A 101 -5.63 -6.88 19.20
C LEU A 101 -4.32 -6.08 19.33
N THR A 102 -3.30 -6.47 18.58
CA THR A 102 -2.00 -5.79 18.57
C THR A 102 -1.99 -4.69 17.51
N VAL A 103 -1.73 -3.46 17.93
CA VAL A 103 -1.62 -2.30 17.04
C VAL A 103 -0.17 -2.14 16.58
N LEU A 104 0.00 -2.06 15.28
CA LEU A 104 1.27 -1.76 14.61
C LEU A 104 1.27 -0.31 14.13
N GLU A 105 2.45 0.30 14.14
CA GLU A 105 2.66 1.66 13.64
C GLU A 105 3.35 1.65 12.29
N ARG A 106 2.89 2.53 11.40
CA ARG A 106 3.52 2.81 10.11
C ARG A 106 3.70 4.32 9.99
N PRO A 107 4.91 4.84 10.24
CA PRO A 107 5.18 6.25 10.00
C PRO A 107 4.92 6.61 8.54
N LEU A 108 4.31 7.78 8.34
CA LEU A 108 4.00 8.34 7.04
C LEU A 108 5.02 9.39 6.63
N MET A 109 5.32 9.43 5.36
CA MET A 109 6.07 10.52 4.74
C MET A 109 5.32 11.04 3.52
N VAL A 110 5.33 12.35 3.33
CA VAL A 110 4.73 13.05 2.18
C VAL A 110 5.83 13.68 1.32
N LEU A 111 5.62 13.66 0.02
CA LEU A 111 6.45 14.41 -0.92
C LEU A 111 5.81 15.79 -1.15
N PRO A 112 6.44 16.91 -0.71
CA PRO A 112 5.88 18.24 -0.96
C PRO A 112 5.66 18.49 -2.46
N ALA A 113 4.49 19.01 -2.83
CA ALA A 113 4.02 19.11 -4.23
C ALA A 113 5.06 19.73 -5.20
N HIS A 114 5.73 20.79 -4.78
CA HIS A 114 6.69 21.51 -5.63
C HIS A 114 8.15 21.05 -5.44
N ARG A 115 8.40 20.00 -4.67
CA ARG A 115 9.76 19.50 -4.47
C ARG A 115 10.23 18.81 -5.75
N PRO A 116 11.31 19.27 -6.39
CA PRO A 116 11.88 18.56 -7.53
C PRO A 116 12.38 17.18 -7.10
N LEU A 117 12.13 16.19 -7.95
CA LEU A 117 12.65 14.84 -7.76
C LEU A 117 14.11 14.79 -8.28
N PRO A 118 15.01 14.12 -7.57
CA PRO A 118 16.39 13.97 -8.03
C PRO A 118 16.44 13.06 -9.26
N ALA A 119 17.31 13.39 -10.21
CA ALA A 119 17.70 12.44 -11.25
C ALA A 119 18.52 11.32 -10.60
N LEU A 120 18.10 10.09 -10.79
CA LEU A 120 18.77 8.93 -10.20
C LEU A 120 19.40 8.09 -11.31
N PRO A 121 20.69 7.76 -11.20
CA PRO A 121 21.33 6.87 -12.15
C PRO A 121 20.72 5.47 -12.04
N LEU A 122 20.53 4.85 -13.20
CA LEU A 122 20.17 3.43 -13.29
C LEU A 122 21.40 2.61 -13.69
N PRO A 123 21.47 1.34 -13.30
CA PRO A 123 22.45 0.43 -13.85
C PRO A 123 22.33 0.33 -15.38
N ASP A 124 23.45 0.00 -16.04
CA ASP A 124 23.50 -0.09 -17.50
C ASP A 124 22.43 -1.01 -18.07
N GLY A 125 21.69 -0.50 -19.07
CA GLY A 125 20.62 -1.21 -19.74
C GLY A 125 19.32 -1.37 -18.94
N VAL A 126 19.25 -0.92 -17.69
CA VAL A 126 18.01 -0.94 -16.90
C VAL A 126 17.11 0.22 -17.34
N THR A 127 15.84 -0.07 -17.54
CA THR A 127 14.81 0.94 -17.91
C THR A 127 13.68 0.96 -16.91
N LEU A 128 13.07 2.14 -16.69
CA LEU A 128 11.84 2.31 -15.92
C LEU A 128 10.65 2.31 -16.88
N ARG A 129 9.61 1.53 -16.53
CA ARG A 129 8.40 1.44 -17.36
C ARG A 129 7.15 1.30 -16.51
N VAL A 130 6.13 2.10 -16.83
CA VAL A 130 4.76 1.87 -16.34
C VAL A 130 4.20 0.68 -17.12
N LEU A 131 3.74 -0.33 -16.41
CA LEU A 131 3.24 -1.57 -17.01
C LEU A 131 1.75 -1.44 -17.33
N THR A 132 1.40 -1.81 -18.55
CA THR A 132 0.00 -1.94 -18.98
C THR A 132 -0.57 -3.30 -18.57
N ALA A 133 -1.89 -3.46 -18.73
CA ALA A 133 -2.58 -4.72 -18.47
C ALA A 133 -2.06 -5.90 -19.32
N ASP A 134 -1.51 -5.61 -20.49
CA ASP A 134 -1.04 -6.62 -21.45
C ASP A 134 0.50 -6.65 -21.57
N ASP A 135 1.20 -5.93 -20.70
CA ASP A 135 2.67 -5.94 -20.66
C ASP A 135 3.20 -7.34 -20.33
N PRO A 136 4.14 -7.89 -21.12
CA PRO A 136 4.71 -9.21 -20.89
C PRO A 136 5.44 -9.34 -19.53
N ALA A 137 5.92 -8.23 -18.96
CA ALA A 137 6.57 -8.21 -17.64
C ALA A 137 5.57 -8.22 -16.47
N LEU A 138 4.26 -8.02 -16.73
CA LEU A 138 3.25 -7.90 -15.67
C LEU A 138 3.22 -9.12 -14.72
N PRO A 139 3.22 -10.37 -15.17
CA PRO A 139 3.19 -11.52 -14.26
C PRO A 139 4.40 -11.54 -13.31
N ALA A 140 5.60 -11.31 -13.84
CA ALA A 140 6.81 -11.28 -13.02
C ALA A 140 6.85 -10.09 -12.07
N ALA A 141 6.34 -8.93 -12.49
CA ALA A 141 6.21 -7.74 -11.65
C ALA A 141 5.24 -7.97 -10.48
N LEU A 142 4.16 -8.74 -10.67
CA LEU A 142 3.23 -9.12 -9.61
C LEU A 142 3.80 -10.19 -8.67
N ALA A 143 4.69 -11.04 -9.15
CA ALA A 143 5.36 -12.06 -8.36
C ALA A 143 6.49 -11.49 -7.48
N LEU A 144 7.21 -10.47 -7.97
CA LEU A 144 8.41 -9.94 -7.31
C LEU A 144 8.21 -9.53 -5.85
N PRO A 145 7.10 -8.87 -5.43
CA PRO A 145 6.87 -8.54 -4.03
C PRO A 145 6.88 -9.75 -3.10
N ARG A 146 6.45 -10.93 -3.56
CA ARG A 146 6.50 -12.16 -2.75
C ARG A 146 7.94 -12.52 -2.34
N LEU A 147 8.93 -12.25 -3.22
CA LEU A 147 10.35 -12.41 -2.90
C LEU A 147 10.91 -11.25 -2.11
N ALA A 148 10.57 -10.03 -2.50
CA ALA A 148 11.14 -8.83 -1.89
C ALA A 148 10.78 -8.72 -0.39
N PHE A 149 9.59 -9.21 0.00
CA PHE A 149 9.07 -9.14 1.37
C PHE A 149 9.12 -10.48 2.11
N ALA A 150 9.56 -11.57 1.47
CA ALA A 150 9.75 -12.84 2.17
C ALA A 150 10.82 -12.70 3.26
N GLN A 151 10.41 -12.90 4.51
CA GLN A 151 11.31 -12.96 5.66
C GLN A 151 11.68 -14.43 5.90
N GLN A 152 12.69 -14.93 5.20
CA GLN A 152 13.29 -16.21 5.53
C GLN A 152 14.71 -16.00 6.05
N PRO A 153 14.95 -16.15 7.36
CA PRO A 153 16.31 -16.21 7.90
C PRO A 153 17.04 -17.40 7.28
N GLY A 154 18.21 -17.18 6.69
CA GLY A 154 19.11 -18.23 6.26
C GLY A 154 19.02 -18.70 4.80
N THR A 155 18.11 -18.17 3.99
CA THR A 155 18.15 -18.36 2.53
C THR A 155 19.03 -17.29 1.90
N GLY A 156 19.92 -17.69 1.01
CA GLY A 156 20.68 -16.77 0.15
C GLY A 156 19.77 -15.85 -0.67
N PRO A 157 20.30 -14.85 -1.39
CA PRO A 157 19.49 -13.98 -2.22
C PRO A 157 18.64 -14.79 -3.18
N ALA A 158 17.32 -14.55 -3.19
CA ALA A 158 16.46 -15.15 -4.19
C ALA A 158 16.88 -14.65 -5.57
N ASP A 159 16.95 -15.55 -6.51
CA ASP A 159 17.43 -15.30 -7.86
C ASP A 159 16.27 -15.24 -8.88
N ARG A 160 16.63 -15.09 -10.15
CA ARG A 160 15.68 -15.06 -11.26
C ARG A 160 14.93 -16.38 -11.46
N ALA A 161 15.52 -17.50 -11.05
CA ALA A 161 14.87 -18.82 -11.16
C ALA A 161 13.67 -18.88 -10.20
N GLU A 162 13.83 -18.38 -8.98
CA GLU A 162 12.74 -18.30 -8.01
C GLU A 162 11.65 -17.33 -8.48
N LEU A 163 12.03 -16.17 -9.02
CA LEU A 163 11.07 -15.24 -9.62
C LEU A 163 10.29 -15.92 -10.75
N SER A 164 10.97 -16.67 -11.61
CA SER A 164 10.32 -17.43 -12.70
C SER A 164 9.34 -18.47 -12.19
N ARG A 165 9.66 -19.15 -11.08
CA ARG A 165 8.74 -20.08 -10.41
C ARG A 165 7.49 -19.37 -9.91
N LEU A 166 7.65 -18.29 -9.14
CA LEU A 166 6.54 -17.49 -8.62
C LEU A 166 5.71 -16.83 -9.73
N THR A 167 6.35 -16.46 -10.84
CA THR A 167 5.65 -15.91 -12.02
C THR A 167 4.65 -16.93 -12.59
N ARG A 168 5.03 -18.21 -12.67
CA ARG A 168 4.09 -19.27 -13.09
C ARG A 168 2.95 -19.44 -12.09
N GLU A 169 3.21 -19.35 -10.80
CA GLU A 169 2.18 -19.43 -9.75
C GLU A 169 1.16 -18.32 -9.87
N VAL A 170 1.58 -17.04 -9.91
CA VAL A 170 0.65 -15.89 -10.01
C VAL A 170 -0.11 -15.87 -11.35
N THR A 171 0.43 -16.51 -12.38
CA THR A 171 -0.28 -16.67 -13.66
C THR A 171 -1.37 -17.73 -13.53
N GLY A 172 -1.07 -18.84 -12.84
CA GLY A 172 -1.99 -19.97 -12.68
C GLY A 172 -3.06 -19.75 -11.61
N ASP A 173 -2.79 -18.94 -10.57
CA ASP A 173 -3.71 -18.69 -9.45
C ASP A 173 -4.75 -17.58 -9.72
N GLY A 174 -4.76 -17.02 -10.94
CA GLY A 174 -5.69 -15.96 -11.33
C GLY A 174 -5.28 -14.53 -10.93
N THR A 175 -4.16 -14.34 -10.21
CA THR A 175 -3.70 -13.01 -9.76
C THR A 175 -3.53 -12.03 -10.93
N VAL A 176 -2.92 -12.49 -12.04
CA VAL A 176 -2.72 -11.65 -13.24
C VAL A 176 -4.05 -11.24 -13.85
N ALA A 177 -4.98 -12.17 -13.96
CA ALA A 177 -6.32 -11.90 -14.52
C ALA A 177 -7.10 -10.88 -13.68
N ALA A 178 -7.02 -11.00 -12.35
CA ALA A 178 -7.69 -10.11 -11.41
C ALA A 178 -7.13 -8.67 -11.42
N VAL A 179 -5.83 -8.48 -11.71
CA VAL A 179 -5.21 -7.15 -11.72
C VAL A 179 -5.43 -6.40 -13.03
N ARG A 180 -5.60 -7.09 -14.16
CA ARG A 180 -5.74 -6.44 -15.47
C ARG A 180 -6.87 -5.41 -15.57
N PRO A 181 -8.10 -5.68 -15.09
CA PRO A 181 -9.16 -4.70 -15.09
C PRO A 181 -8.81 -3.42 -14.32
N THR A 182 -8.17 -3.54 -13.16
CA THR A 182 -7.73 -2.40 -12.33
C THR A 182 -6.71 -1.51 -13.04
N LEU A 183 -5.77 -2.12 -13.79
CA LEU A 183 -4.81 -1.36 -14.60
C LEU A 183 -5.50 -0.65 -15.77
N ARG A 184 -6.43 -1.33 -16.47
CA ARG A 184 -7.18 -0.72 -17.59
C ARG A 184 -8.09 0.41 -17.13
N ALA A 185 -8.67 0.31 -15.94
CA ALA A 185 -9.52 1.35 -15.35
C ALA A 185 -8.73 2.52 -14.75
N GLY A 186 -7.39 2.44 -14.71
CA GLY A 186 -6.56 3.45 -14.05
C GLY A 186 -6.66 3.44 -12.52
N HIS A 187 -7.28 2.43 -11.93
CA HIS A 187 -7.39 2.27 -10.48
C HIS A 187 -6.06 1.84 -9.83
N LYS A 188 -5.11 1.42 -10.64
CA LYS A 188 -3.75 1.05 -10.22
C LYS A 188 -2.74 1.47 -11.27
N THR A 189 -1.65 2.07 -10.83
CA THR A 189 -0.43 2.26 -11.61
C THR A 189 0.64 1.34 -11.05
N LEU A 190 1.23 0.50 -11.91
CA LEU A 190 2.33 -0.40 -11.57
C LEU A 190 3.55 -0.01 -12.42
N LEU A 191 4.68 0.24 -11.77
CA LEU A 191 5.92 0.61 -12.43
C LEU A 191 7.02 -0.40 -12.08
N ALA A 192 7.82 -0.76 -13.07
CA ALA A 192 8.95 -1.66 -12.91
C ALA A 192 10.25 -1.06 -13.44
N ALA A 193 11.35 -1.38 -12.75
CA ALA A 193 12.70 -1.29 -13.28
C ALA A 193 13.03 -2.63 -13.95
N LEU A 194 13.25 -2.61 -15.26
CA LEU A 194 13.43 -3.79 -16.09
C LEU A 194 14.88 -3.93 -16.52
N ALA A 195 15.42 -5.13 -16.41
CA ALA A 195 16.69 -5.51 -17.03
C ALA A 195 16.59 -5.53 -18.57
N PRO A 196 17.71 -5.57 -19.31
CA PRO A 196 17.71 -5.60 -20.77
C PRO A 196 16.90 -6.76 -21.39
N ASP A 197 16.77 -7.86 -20.67
CA ASP A 197 15.98 -9.04 -21.05
C ASP A 197 14.49 -8.95 -20.65
N GLY A 198 14.05 -7.79 -20.11
CA GLY A 198 12.67 -7.53 -19.71
C GLY A 198 12.28 -8.08 -18.33
N VAL A 199 13.20 -8.70 -17.60
CA VAL A 199 12.94 -9.22 -16.24
C VAL A 199 12.86 -8.05 -15.25
N PRO A 200 11.80 -7.94 -14.42
CA PRO A 200 11.71 -6.90 -13.41
C PRO A 200 12.72 -7.13 -12.28
N LEU A 201 13.51 -6.09 -12.00
CA LEU A 201 14.47 -6.04 -10.91
C LEU A 201 13.92 -5.32 -9.67
N ALA A 202 13.04 -4.35 -9.87
CA ALA A 202 12.31 -3.68 -8.82
C ALA A 202 10.93 -3.27 -9.34
N VAL A 203 9.97 -3.19 -8.44
CA VAL A 203 8.60 -2.76 -8.74
C VAL A 203 8.07 -1.86 -7.64
N GLY A 204 7.02 -1.13 -7.94
CA GLY A 204 6.21 -0.39 -6.99
C GLY A 204 4.90 0.00 -7.65
N HIS A 205 3.93 0.40 -6.85
CA HIS A 205 2.63 0.79 -7.38
C HIS A 205 2.00 1.90 -6.54
N TYR A 206 0.91 2.45 -7.09
CA TYR A 206 -0.01 3.28 -6.35
C TYR A 206 -1.45 3.12 -6.86
N HIS A 207 -2.41 3.58 -6.06
CA HIS A 207 -3.84 3.64 -6.39
C HIS A 207 -4.29 5.10 -6.26
N PRO A 208 -4.70 5.79 -7.34
CA PRO A 208 -5.12 7.17 -7.25
C PRO A 208 -6.54 7.29 -6.70
N ALA A 209 -6.75 8.19 -5.75
CA ALA A 209 -8.08 8.58 -5.28
C ALA A 209 -8.05 10.02 -4.73
N THR A 210 -9.10 10.80 -4.98
CA THR A 210 -9.30 12.16 -4.43
C THR A 210 -8.11 13.13 -4.61
N GLY A 211 -7.34 13.02 -5.72
CA GLY A 211 -6.15 13.84 -5.96
C GLY A 211 -4.95 13.50 -5.05
N ALA A 212 -5.02 12.35 -4.37
CA ALA A 212 -3.95 11.81 -3.54
C ALA A 212 -3.59 10.39 -3.94
N THR A 213 -2.40 9.94 -3.53
CA THR A 213 -2.00 8.55 -3.66
C THR A 213 -0.95 8.14 -2.65
N GLU A 214 -1.02 6.88 -2.22
CA GLU A 214 0.02 6.23 -1.45
C GLU A 214 0.87 5.35 -2.37
N ILE A 215 2.19 5.60 -2.40
CA ILE A 215 3.13 4.69 -3.06
C ILE A 215 3.37 3.49 -2.14
N GLY A 216 3.05 2.31 -2.63
CA GLY A 216 3.19 1.06 -1.91
C GLY A 216 3.86 -0.05 -2.71
N GLY A 217 4.13 -1.16 -2.02
CA GLY A 217 4.66 -2.36 -2.64
C GLY A 217 6.03 -2.19 -3.31
N VAL A 218 6.82 -1.18 -2.89
CA VAL A 218 8.16 -0.97 -3.46
C VAL A 218 9.07 -2.09 -3.01
N GLY A 219 9.35 -2.99 -3.93
CA GLY A 219 10.18 -4.16 -3.70
C GLY A 219 11.29 -4.29 -4.74
N THR A 220 12.45 -4.82 -4.31
CA THR A 220 13.59 -5.09 -5.19
C THR A 220 13.96 -6.55 -5.09
N LEU A 221 14.18 -7.18 -6.24
CA LEU A 221 14.69 -8.55 -6.32
C LEU A 221 15.93 -8.68 -5.43
N PRO A 222 16.01 -9.66 -4.51
CA PRO A 222 17.11 -9.73 -3.55
C PRO A 222 18.50 -9.65 -4.16
N SER A 223 18.73 -10.30 -5.32
CA SER A 223 19.99 -10.25 -6.05
C SER A 223 20.29 -8.87 -6.71
N ALA A 224 19.29 -8.00 -6.87
CA ALA A 224 19.44 -6.67 -7.45
C ALA A 224 19.40 -5.53 -6.41
N ARG A 225 19.45 -5.86 -5.12
CA ARG A 225 19.45 -4.85 -4.05
C ARG A 225 20.72 -4.00 -4.06
N ARG A 226 20.64 -2.82 -3.40
CA ARG A 226 21.74 -1.85 -3.21
C ARG A 226 22.23 -1.17 -4.49
N GLN A 227 21.46 -1.24 -5.56
CA GLN A 227 21.72 -0.59 -6.86
C GLN A 227 20.86 0.67 -7.08
N GLY A 228 20.19 1.18 -6.04
CA GLY A 228 19.36 2.39 -6.14
C GLY A 228 17.96 2.17 -6.75
N LEU A 229 17.61 0.95 -7.17
CA LEU A 229 16.38 0.65 -7.93
C LEU A 229 15.09 1.00 -7.18
N ALA A 230 15.01 0.75 -5.86
CA ALA A 230 13.85 1.13 -5.05
C ALA A 230 13.64 2.65 -5.05
N ALA A 231 14.72 3.43 -4.94
CA ALA A 231 14.66 4.89 -5.02
C ALA A 231 14.19 5.35 -6.40
N ALA A 232 14.74 4.75 -7.47
CA ALA A 232 14.39 5.10 -8.85
C ALA A 232 12.90 4.79 -9.16
N VAL A 233 12.41 3.61 -8.75
CA VAL A 233 10.98 3.24 -8.88
C VAL A 233 10.09 4.21 -8.10
N THR A 234 10.45 4.56 -6.85
CA THR A 234 9.67 5.50 -6.04
C THR A 234 9.64 6.89 -6.66
N ALA A 235 10.78 7.39 -7.15
CA ALA A 235 10.86 8.70 -7.81
C ALA A 235 10.02 8.72 -9.10
N ALA A 236 10.10 7.67 -9.91
CA ALA A 236 9.34 7.56 -11.15
C ALA A 236 7.83 7.46 -10.90
N LEU A 237 7.39 6.72 -9.87
CA LEU A 237 5.98 6.68 -9.47
C LEU A 237 5.49 8.05 -9.00
N ALA A 238 6.30 8.77 -8.22
CA ALA A 238 5.96 10.11 -7.77
C ALA A 238 5.89 11.13 -8.93
N ALA A 239 6.81 11.04 -9.90
CA ALA A 239 6.78 11.85 -11.12
C ALA A 239 5.51 11.57 -11.92
N HIS A 240 5.25 10.29 -12.20
CA HIS A 240 4.06 9.84 -12.93
C HIS A 240 2.75 10.29 -12.24
N ALA A 241 2.67 10.20 -10.91
CA ALA A 241 1.50 10.66 -10.18
C ALA A 241 1.26 12.17 -10.41
N ARG A 242 2.31 12.98 -10.35
CA ARG A 242 2.22 14.43 -10.61
C ARG A 242 1.83 14.78 -12.06
N GLU A 243 2.33 14.02 -13.03
CA GLU A 243 1.96 14.16 -14.44
C GLU A 243 0.47 13.83 -14.68
N HIS A 244 -0.18 13.17 -13.71
CA HIS A 244 -1.60 12.81 -13.73
C HIS A 244 -2.43 13.57 -12.68
N ASP A 245 -2.01 14.81 -12.37
CA ASP A 245 -2.74 15.74 -11.47
C ASP A 245 -2.97 15.20 -10.05
N ILE A 246 -2.06 14.36 -9.55
CA ILE A 246 -2.09 13.89 -8.17
C ILE A 246 -1.14 14.76 -7.33
N ASP A 247 -1.72 15.70 -6.58
CA ASP A 247 -0.98 16.69 -5.81
C ASP A 247 -0.38 16.14 -4.52
N THR A 248 -1.03 15.16 -3.91
CA THR A 248 -0.62 14.59 -2.62
C THR A 248 -0.08 13.19 -2.82
N VAL A 249 1.25 13.07 -2.86
CA VAL A 249 1.96 11.79 -2.94
C VAL A 249 2.58 11.49 -1.59
N PHE A 250 2.22 10.37 -1.01
CA PHE A 250 2.73 9.94 0.30
C PHE A 250 3.04 8.44 0.31
N LEU A 251 3.61 7.96 1.39
CA LEU A 251 3.92 6.56 1.61
C LEU A 251 4.00 6.26 3.11
N ALA A 252 3.80 4.99 3.45
CA ALA A 252 4.07 4.45 4.77
C ALA A 252 5.27 3.50 4.73
N TYR A 253 5.99 3.37 5.85
CA TYR A 253 7.10 2.44 5.95
C TYR A 253 7.11 1.67 7.27
N ALA A 254 7.73 0.50 7.25
CA ALA A 254 7.83 -0.37 8.42
C ALA A 254 9.20 -0.34 9.10
N GLN A 255 10.25 0.02 8.34
CA GLN A 255 11.64 -0.05 8.78
C GLN A 255 12.34 1.28 8.58
N GLU A 256 13.02 1.76 9.60
CA GLU A 256 13.74 3.03 9.58
C GLU A 256 14.82 3.10 8.50
N SER A 257 15.43 1.97 8.16
CA SER A 257 16.40 1.89 7.06
C SER A 257 15.83 2.32 5.71
N VAL A 258 14.53 2.08 5.50
CA VAL A 258 13.81 2.45 4.27
C VAL A 258 13.45 3.93 4.26
N ALA A 259 13.16 4.53 5.43
CA ALA A 259 12.86 5.95 5.55
C ALA A 259 13.98 6.83 4.97
N ARG A 260 15.25 6.43 5.14
CA ARG A 260 16.41 7.16 4.59
C ARG A 260 16.40 7.24 3.07
N ILE A 261 15.86 6.21 2.39
CA ILE A 261 15.72 6.22 0.92
C ILE A 261 14.72 7.32 0.54
N TYR A 262 13.56 7.35 1.18
CA TYR A 262 12.51 8.31 0.91
C TYR A 262 12.89 9.75 1.28
N ALA A 263 13.58 9.94 2.40
CA ALA A 263 14.10 11.26 2.79
C ALA A 263 15.06 11.85 1.73
N ARG A 264 15.92 11.02 1.12
CA ARG A 264 16.82 11.46 0.02
C ARG A 264 16.05 11.86 -1.24
N LEU A 265 14.86 11.30 -1.47
CA LEU A 265 13.96 11.72 -2.56
C LEU A 265 13.18 13.00 -2.23
N GLY A 266 13.28 13.49 -1.00
CA GLY A 266 12.62 14.70 -0.55
C GLY A 266 11.34 14.49 0.21
N PHE A 267 10.95 13.24 0.49
CA PHE A 267 9.84 12.96 1.38
C PHE A 267 10.13 13.44 2.81
N ARG A 268 9.11 13.89 3.51
CA ARG A 268 9.20 14.41 4.87
C ARG A 268 8.19 13.72 5.79
N PRO A 269 8.47 13.56 7.08
CA PRO A 269 7.51 13.00 8.03
C PRO A 269 6.16 13.72 7.97
N ALA A 270 5.07 12.96 8.00
CA ALA A 270 3.71 13.46 7.81
C ALA A 270 2.68 12.85 8.77
N GLY A 271 3.09 12.12 9.80
CA GLY A 271 2.20 11.48 10.76
C GLY A 271 2.42 9.98 10.86
N THR A 272 1.41 9.26 11.33
CA THR A 272 1.48 7.82 11.56
C THR A 272 0.14 7.17 11.22
N THR A 273 0.16 6.11 10.44
CA THR A 273 -0.95 5.18 10.29
C THR A 273 -0.83 4.07 11.32
N LEU A 274 -1.93 3.74 11.96
CA LEU A 274 -2.05 2.62 12.87
C LEU A 274 -2.84 1.51 12.18
N LEU A 275 -2.39 0.28 12.32
CA LEU A 275 -3.04 -0.87 11.71
C LEU A 275 -2.94 -2.12 12.60
N ILE A 276 -3.86 -3.04 12.36
CA ILE A 276 -3.83 -4.38 12.93
C ILE A 276 -3.35 -5.32 11.83
N ALA A 277 -2.25 -6.02 12.07
CA ALA A 277 -1.88 -7.10 11.17
C ALA A 277 -2.95 -8.18 11.25
N GLY A 278 -3.60 -8.46 10.11
CA GLY A 278 -4.62 -9.49 10.04
C GLY A 278 -4.08 -10.81 10.59
N GLN A 279 -4.59 -11.25 11.72
CA GLN A 279 -4.39 -12.63 12.15
C GLN A 279 -5.30 -13.51 11.29
N PRO A 280 -4.84 -14.68 10.83
CA PRO A 280 -5.75 -15.64 10.21
C PRO A 280 -6.89 -15.92 11.20
N ALA A 281 -8.12 -16.00 10.68
CA ALA A 281 -9.27 -16.38 11.49
C ALA A 281 -8.90 -17.63 12.29
N ARG A 282 -9.00 -17.56 13.61
CA ARG A 282 -8.83 -18.75 14.46
C ARG A 282 -10.02 -19.64 14.17
N SER A 283 -9.73 -20.79 13.58
CA SER A 283 -10.67 -21.90 13.39
C SER A 283 -11.19 -22.39 14.73
#